data_129815c740b0ae1c4b7bf23e1f35668e
#
_entry.id   129815c740b0ae1c4b7bf23e1f35668e
#
_cell.length_a   1.000
_cell.length_b   1.000
_cell.length_c   1.000
_cell.angle_alpha   90.00
_cell.angle_beta   90.00
_cell.angle_gamma   90.00
#
_symmetry.space_group_name_H-M   'P 1'
#
loop_
_entity.id
_entity.type
_entity.pdbx_description
1 polymer ?
#
loop_
_entity_poly.entity_id
_entity_poly.type
_entity_poly.pdbx_seq_one_letter_code
_entity_poly.pdbx_strand_id
1 'polypeptide(L)' 'MPDQEELTLSVPEAASRYFGLGKNSAYAAAARGDIPTIRIGRLLRVPVRALEQMLDRAGERPA' A
#
# COMPACT_ATOMS: atom_id res chain seq x y z
N MET A 1 18.24 3.03 -13.49
CA MET A 1 17.90 3.12 -13.22
C MET A 1 17.52 3.12 -12.79
N PRO A 2 17.44 2.95 -12.49
CA PRO A 2 16.93 2.78 -11.99
C PRO A 2 16.51 2.89 -11.43
N ASP A 3 16.64 2.54 -11.21
CA ASP A 3 16.30 2.67 -10.66
C ASP A 3 15.57 3.12 -10.29
N GLN A 4 15.09 2.66 -10.38
CA GLN A 4 14.18 3.23 -10.10
C GLN A 4 13.41 2.81 -9.02
N GLU A 5 13.47 3.29 -7.92
CA GLU A 5 12.68 2.97 -6.91
C GLU A 5 11.38 3.60 -7.10
N GLU A 6 10.28 2.87 -7.16
CA GLU A 6 8.98 3.39 -7.24
C GLU A 6 8.58 3.97 -5.92
N LEU A 7 8.12 5.23 -5.91
CA LEU A 7 7.67 5.86 -4.69
C LEU A 7 6.22 5.53 -4.37
N THR A 8 5.45 5.12 -5.37
CA THR A 8 4.07 4.69 -5.18
C THR A 8 3.79 3.46 -6.02
N LEU A 9 2.80 2.68 -5.59
CA LEU A 9 2.35 1.50 -6.32
C LEU A 9 0.85 1.62 -6.53
N SER A 10 0.32 0.86 -7.49
CA SER A 10 -1.12 0.75 -7.61
C SER A 10 -1.66 -0.01 -6.40
N VAL A 11 -2.95 0.15 -6.12
CA VAL A 11 -3.55 -0.54 -4.98
C VAL A 11 -3.42 -2.06 -5.13
N PRO A 12 -3.76 -2.66 -6.29
CA PRO A 12 -3.61 -4.11 -6.40
C PRO A 12 -2.17 -4.57 -6.26
N GLU A 13 -1.23 -3.80 -6.82
CA GLU A 13 0.16 -4.21 -6.77
C GLU A 13 0.69 -4.15 -5.34
N ALA A 14 0.38 -3.09 -4.61
CA ALA A 14 0.82 -2.97 -3.24
C ALA A 14 0.22 -4.06 -2.38
N ALA A 15 -1.06 -4.34 -2.56
CA ALA A 15 -1.72 -5.36 -1.77
C ALA A 15 -1.16 -6.74 -2.05
N SER A 16 -0.84 -7.02 -3.31
CA SER A 16 -0.27 -8.30 -3.68
C SER A 16 1.11 -8.46 -3.09
N ARG A 17 1.95 -7.44 -3.22
CA ARG A 17 3.32 -7.52 -2.75
C ARG A 17 3.44 -7.60 -1.25
N TYR A 18 2.65 -6.82 -0.54
CA TYR A 18 2.84 -6.68 0.90
C TYR A 18 1.91 -7.56 1.71
N PHE A 19 0.76 -7.91 1.15
CA PHE A 19 -0.25 -8.66 1.92
C PHE A 19 -0.74 -9.90 1.23
N GLY A 20 -0.36 -10.12 -0.02
CA GLY A 20 -0.83 -11.30 -0.74
C GLY A 20 -2.30 -11.28 -1.08
N LEU A 21 -2.90 -10.09 -1.19
CA LEU A 21 -4.33 -9.97 -1.47
C LEU A 21 -4.61 -9.91 -2.94
N GLY A 22 -5.77 -10.40 -3.33
CA GLY A 22 -6.24 -10.26 -4.69
C GLY A 22 -6.78 -8.86 -4.94
N LYS A 23 -7.18 -8.62 -6.20
CA LYS A 23 -7.57 -7.29 -6.61
C LYS A 23 -8.78 -6.77 -5.86
N ASN A 24 -9.82 -7.58 -5.73
CA ASN A 24 -11.03 -7.13 -5.06
C ASN A 24 -10.77 -6.87 -3.58
N SER A 25 -10.01 -7.74 -2.94
CA SER A 25 -9.68 -7.54 -1.54
C SER A 25 -8.81 -6.32 -1.35
N ALA A 26 -7.95 -6.03 -2.32
CA ALA A 26 -7.09 -4.87 -2.26
C ALA A 26 -7.90 -3.58 -2.22
N TYR A 27 -8.87 -3.46 -3.12
CA TYR A 27 -9.67 -2.25 -3.15
C TYR A 27 -10.56 -2.14 -1.93
N ALA A 28 -11.06 -3.27 -1.43
CA ALA A 28 -11.85 -3.24 -0.21
C ALA A 28 -11.02 -2.78 0.98
N ALA A 29 -9.80 -3.27 1.08
CA ALA A 29 -8.92 -2.86 2.17
C ALA A 29 -8.56 -1.38 2.06
N ALA A 30 -8.33 -0.89 0.85
CA ALA A 30 -8.03 0.52 0.66
C ALA A 30 -9.22 1.39 1.05
N ALA A 31 -10.44 0.94 0.71
CA ALA A 31 -11.63 1.69 1.04
C ALA A 31 -11.86 1.77 2.54
N ARG A 32 -11.47 0.73 3.27
CA ARG A 32 -11.60 0.72 4.71
C ARG A 32 -10.52 1.52 5.41
N GLY A 33 -9.47 1.92 4.69
CA GLY A 33 -8.36 2.60 5.29
C GLY A 33 -7.28 1.68 5.82
N ASP A 34 -7.36 0.40 5.50
CA ASP A 34 -6.33 -0.55 5.94
C ASP A 34 -5.03 -0.39 5.16
N ILE A 35 -5.12 0.18 3.97
CA ILE A 35 -3.95 0.44 3.14
C ILE A 35 -3.88 1.94 2.91
N PRO A 36 -2.76 2.59 3.21
CA PRO A 36 -2.66 4.03 3.00
C PRO A 36 -2.68 4.33 1.50
N THR A 37 -3.50 5.29 1.10
CA THR A 37 -3.60 5.66 -0.30
C THR A 37 -3.62 7.16 -0.43
N ILE A 38 -3.19 7.64 -1.59
CA ILE A 38 -3.36 9.03 -1.95
C ILE A 38 -4.05 9.06 -3.30
N ARG A 39 -4.83 10.10 -3.52
CA ARG A 39 -5.53 10.26 -4.77
C ARG A 39 -4.87 11.36 -5.57
N ILE A 40 -4.47 11.04 -6.78
CA ILE A 40 -3.87 11.99 -7.68
C ILE A 40 -4.74 12.01 -8.92
N GLY A 41 -5.58 13.06 -9.05
CA GLY A 41 -6.54 13.10 -10.12
C GLY A 41 -7.50 11.93 -10.01
N ARG A 42 -7.48 11.05 -10.98
CA ARG A 42 -8.32 9.85 -10.97
C ARG A 42 -7.59 8.63 -10.46
N LEU A 43 -6.30 8.75 -10.22
CA LEU A 43 -5.51 7.60 -9.82
C LEU A 43 -5.45 7.48 -8.33
N LEU A 44 -5.55 6.24 -7.86
CA LEU A 44 -5.36 5.94 -6.47
C LEU A 44 -4.03 5.23 -6.35
N ARG A 45 -3.11 5.79 -5.58
CA ARG A 45 -1.77 5.24 -5.45
C ARG A 45 -1.44 4.98 -4.00
N VAL A 46 -0.60 4.00 -3.77
CA VAL A 46 -0.17 3.65 -2.42
C VAL A 46 1.25 4.15 -2.22
N PRO A 47 1.47 5.12 -1.33
CA PRO A 47 2.83 5.59 -1.08
C PRO A 47 3.61 4.52 -0.34
N VAL A 48 4.70 4.06 -0.95
CA VAL A 48 5.46 2.93 -0.44
C VAL A 48 6.00 3.23 0.96
N ARG A 49 6.54 4.43 1.16
CA ARG A 49 7.09 4.75 2.45
C ARG A 49 6.05 4.74 3.56
N ALA A 50 4.85 5.27 3.29
CA ALA A 50 3.79 5.26 4.28
C ALA A 50 3.38 3.84 4.60
N LEU A 51 3.33 2.99 3.59
CA LEU A 51 2.99 1.60 3.78
C LEU A 51 4.03 0.89 4.64
N GLU A 52 5.30 1.13 4.36
CA GLU A 52 6.37 0.51 5.12
C GLU A 52 6.37 0.98 6.56
N GLN A 53 6.11 2.26 6.78
CA GLN A 53 6.03 2.78 8.14
C GLN A 53 4.87 2.17 8.90
N MET A 54 3.76 1.96 8.23
CA MET A 54 2.62 1.33 8.86
C MET A 54 2.96 -0.09 9.27
N LEU A 55 3.67 -0.81 8.42
CA LEU A 55 4.06 -2.18 8.73
C LEU A 55 5.09 -2.23 9.86
N ASP A 56 6.01 -1.29 9.87
CA ASP A 56 6.99 -1.23 10.96
C ASP A 56 6.30 -0.98 12.28
N ARG A 57 5.34 -0.09 12.31
CA ARG A 57 4.62 0.19 13.51
C ARG A 57 3.86 -1.01 14.01
N ALA A 58 3.21 -1.72 13.09
CA ALA A 58 2.48 -2.91 13.46
C ALA A 58 3.42 -3.97 14.02
N GLY A 59 4.61 -4.07 13.44
CA GLY A 59 5.59 -5.03 13.91
C GLY A 59 6.17 -4.71 15.27
N GLU A 60 6.13 -3.43 15.66
CA GLU A 60 6.66 -3.03 16.95
C GLU A 60 5.66 -3.19 18.08
N ARG A 61 4.41 -3.42 17.78
CA ARG A 61 3.41 -3.50 18.81
C ARG A 61 3.61 -4.73 19.64
N PRO A 62 3.50 -4.62 20.95
CA PRO A 62 3.57 -5.82 21.79
C PRO A 62 2.38 -6.69 21.49
N ALA A 63 2.60 -7.94 21.52
CA ALA A 63 1.58 -8.89 21.16
C ALA A 63 0.47 -8.94 22.21
#